data_d4a94a96500cbad72d1cd59c02ff2a91
#
_entry.id   d4a94a96500cbad72d1cd59c02ff2a91
#
_cell.length_a   1.000
_cell.length_b   1.000
_cell.length_c   1.000
_cell.angle_alpha   90.00
_cell.angle_beta   90.00
_cell.angle_gamma   90.00
#
_symmetry.space_group_name_H-M   'P 1'
#
loop_
_entity.id
_entity.type
_entity.pdbx_description
1 polymer ?
#
loop_
_entity_poly.entity_id
_entity_poly.type
_entity_poly.pdbx_seq_one_letter_code
_entity_poly.pdbx_strand_id
1 'polypeptide(L)'
;RGLGDVYKRQVQLPELKEVDLKPENIPLDIVYEDADIVVVNKPRGMVVHPAAGNWDGTLVNALMYHCGDSLSGINGEHRPGIVHRIDKDTSGLLVVAKNDAAHQSLAAQIAAHTAYRGYEAIVVGSVKDDTGTVDKPIARHKTDRKKMAIVEGGREAITHYTVIKRYNGYTYMAFQLETGRTHQIRVHMASIGHPIIGDPVYGLKKDRFSNIGGQCLHAAKLTLTHPKTGERMEFSASLPQYFIEVLDKLERMQ
;
A
#
# COMPACT_ATOMS: atom_id res chain seq x y z
N ARG A 1 49.54 19.52 29.96
CA ARG A 1 48.93 19.28 28.63
C ARG A 1 47.87 18.24 28.87
N GLY A 2 46.59 18.68 29.01
CA GLY A 2 45.46 17.85 29.36
C GLY A 2 45.06 16.92 28.20
N LEU A 3 44.90 15.66 28.55
CA LEU A 3 44.19 14.70 27.72
C LEU A 3 42.70 15.06 27.76
N GLY A 4 42.12 15.33 26.60
CA GLY A 4 40.73 15.71 26.49
C GLY A 4 39.81 14.61 26.99
N ASP A 5 38.83 14.97 27.79
CA ASP A 5 37.78 14.11 28.28
C ASP A 5 36.99 13.49 27.12
N VAL A 6 37.12 12.17 26.98
CA VAL A 6 36.29 11.37 26.09
C VAL A 6 34.93 11.24 26.78
N TYR A 7 33.96 12.07 26.39
CA TYR A 7 32.59 11.93 26.84
C TYR A 7 31.97 10.63 26.26
N LYS A 8 31.91 9.60 27.09
CA LYS A 8 31.12 8.41 26.81
C LYS A 8 29.63 8.79 26.91
N ARG A 9 28.96 8.99 25.79
CA ARG A 9 27.50 9.07 25.76
C ARG A 9 26.95 7.65 25.87
N GLN A 10 26.38 7.31 27.02
CA GLN A 10 25.54 6.12 27.16
C GLN A 10 24.21 6.41 26.51
N VAL A 11 23.90 5.67 25.44
CA VAL A 11 22.56 5.62 24.86
C VAL A 11 21.84 4.45 25.54
N GLN A 12 20.91 4.75 26.43
CA GLN A 12 19.93 3.74 26.87
C GLN A 12 19.00 3.47 25.69
N LEU A 13 19.19 2.32 25.07
CA LEU A 13 18.19 1.81 24.12
C LEU A 13 16.96 1.40 24.94
N PRO A 14 15.76 1.92 24.64
CA PRO A 14 14.54 1.41 25.27
C PRO A 14 14.47 -0.10 25.00
N GLU A 15 14.04 -0.86 26.00
CA GLU A 15 13.77 -2.29 25.85
C GLU A 15 12.83 -2.46 24.64
N LEU A 16 13.20 -3.37 23.75
CA LEU A 16 12.34 -3.79 22.65
C LEU A 16 11.08 -4.41 23.32
N LYS A 17 9.97 -3.67 23.30
CA LYS A 17 8.69 -4.25 23.66
C LYS A 17 8.43 -5.36 22.66
N GLU A 18 8.43 -6.60 23.13
CA GLU A 18 7.87 -7.70 22.36
C GLU A 18 6.44 -7.31 22.02
N VAL A 19 6.15 -7.19 20.75
CA VAL A 19 4.79 -6.92 20.28
C VAL A 19 4.09 -8.27 20.28
N ASP A 20 3.38 -8.54 21.36
CA ASP A 20 2.52 -9.71 21.48
C ASP A 20 1.33 -9.52 20.51
N LEU A 21 1.46 -10.11 19.32
CA LEU A 21 0.41 -10.12 18.31
C LEU A 21 -0.73 -11.01 18.76
N LYS A 22 -1.91 -10.43 18.96
CA LYS A 22 -3.10 -11.16 19.37
C LYS A 22 -4.08 -11.33 18.20
N PRO A 23 -4.65 -12.52 18.02
CA PRO A 23 -5.78 -12.70 17.11
C PRO A 23 -6.96 -11.82 17.54
N GLU A 24 -7.56 -11.10 16.58
CA GLU A 24 -8.74 -10.26 16.84
C GLU A 24 -9.88 -10.62 15.89
N ASN A 25 -11.09 -10.76 16.42
CA ASN A 25 -12.29 -11.04 15.62
C ASN A 25 -12.75 -9.78 14.89
N ILE A 26 -12.04 -9.43 13.82
CA ILE A 26 -12.36 -8.32 12.94
C ILE A 26 -12.89 -8.89 11.63
N PRO A 27 -14.07 -8.48 11.15
CA PRO A 27 -14.62 -8.96 9.88
C PRO A 27 -13.69 -8.67 8.71
N LEU A 28 -13.47 -9.67 7.85
CA LEU A 28 -12.69 -9.57 6.62
C LEU A 28 -13.60 -9.75 5.40
N ASP A 29 -13.42 -8.90 4.40
CA ASP A 29 -14.00 -9.09 3.07
C ASP A 29 -13.06 -10.02 2.28
N ILE A 30 -13.36 -11.33 2.31
CA ILE A 30 -12.57 -12.36 1.65
C ILE A 30 -13.07 -12.55 0.23
N VAL A 31 -12.22 -12.26 -0.75
CA VAL A 31 -12.50 -12.41 -2.17
C VAL A 31 -12.26 -13.83 -2.66
N TYR A 32 -11.25 -14.47 -2.11
CA TYR A 32 -10.88 -15.86 -2.40
C TYR A 32 -10.10 -16.46 -1.23
N GLU A 33 -10.30 -17.74 -1.01
CA GLU A 33 -9.52 -18.50 -0.03
C GLU A 33 -9.45 -19.97 -0.40
N ASP A 34 -8.27 -20.57 -0.17
CA ASP A 34 -8.05 -22.01 -0.22
C ASP A 34 -7.05 -22.44 0.88
N ALA A 35 -6.39 -23.60 0.69
CA ALA A 35 -5.40 -24.10 1.64
C ALA A 35 -4.05 -23.32 1.60
N ASP A 36 -3.76 -22.61 0.53
CA ASP A 36 -2.45 -22.01 0.26
C ASP A 36 -2.46 -20.48 0.35
N ILE A 37 -3.54 -19.84 -0.07
CA ILE A 37 -3.65 -18.37 -0.11
C ILE A 37 -5.00 -17.87 0.40
N VAL A 38 -5.03 -16.64 0.85
CA VAL A 38 -6.26 -15.86 1.02
C VAL A 38 -6.10 -14.50 0.36
N VAL A 39 -7.10 -14.08 -0.42
CA VAL A 39 -7.17 -12.75 -1.05
C VAL A 39 -8.25 -11.96 -0.34
N VAL A 40 -7.87 -10.81 0.19
CA VAL A 40 -8.77 -9.93 0.94
C VAL A 40 -8.92 -8.58 0.26
N ASN A 41 -10.12 -8.01 0.33
CA ASN A 41 -10.38 -6.63 -0.02
C ASN A 41 -10.30 -5.77 1.25
N LYS A 42 -9.10 -5.21 1.52
CA LYS A 42 -8.84 -4.44 2.73
C LYS A 42 -9.64 -3.13 2.75
N PRO A 43 -10.37 -2.81 3.81
CA PRO A 43 -11.02 -1.51 3.94
C PRO A 43 -9.98 -0.38 4.11
N ARG A 44 -10.40 0.85 3.79
CA ARG A 44 -9.67 2.07 4.15
C ARG A 44 -9.56 2.20 5.68
N GLY A 45 -8.49 2.78 6.17
CA GLY A 45 -8.25 3.02 7.59
C GLY A 45 -7.61 1.85 8.34
N MET A 46 -7.59 0.66 7.76
CA MET A 46 -6.95 -0.52 8.36
C MET A 46 -5.47 -0.60 7.98
N VAL A 47 -4.59 -0.71 8.98
CA VAL A 47 -3.15 -0.98 8.79
C VAL A 47 -2.95 -2.45 8.47
N VAL A 48 -2.00 -2.79 7.60
CA VAL A 48 -1.76 -4.20 7.22
C VAL A 48 -1.12 -4.98 8.37
N HIS A 49 -0.12 -4.43 9.04
CA HIS A 49 0.59 -5.08 10.14
C HIS A 49 0.95 -4.07 11.22
N PRO A 50 1.11 -4.50 12.49
CA PRO A 50 1.44 -3.62 13.60
C PRO A 50 2.67 -2.77 13.33
N ALA A 51 2.56 -1.51 13.72
CA ALA A 51 3.62 -0.52 13.63
C ALA A 51 3.42 0.55 14.72
N ALA A 52 4.43 1.39 14.93
CA ALA A 52 4.35 2.48 15.92
C ALA A 52 3.08 3.33 15.73
N GLY A 53 2.24 3.37 16.76
CA GLY A 53 0.95 4.06 16.80
C GLY A 53 -0.26 3.25 16.28
N ASN A 54 -0.08 1.99 15.88
CA ASN A 54 -1.16 1.07 15.49
C ASN A 54 -0.68 -0.37 15.82
N TRP A 55 -0.85 -0.79 17.07
CA TRP A 55 -0.36 -2.07 17.55
C TRP A 55 -1.40 -3.19 17.46
N ASP A 56 -2.67 -2.83 17.38
CA ASP A 56 -3.87 -3.68 17.30
C ASP A 56 -4.77 -3.23 16.16
N GLY A 57 -5.88 -3.93 15.94
CA GLY A 57 -6.86 -3.61 14.89
C GLY A 57 -6.30 -3.73 13.48
N THR A 58 -5.23 -4.48 13.25
CA THR A 58 -4.58 -4.59 11.94
C THR A 58 -5.13 -5.77 11.13
N LEU A 59 -4.85 -5.77 9.82
CA LEU A 59 -5.19 -6.90 8.97
C LEU A 59 -4.57 -8.22 9.48
N VAL A 60 -3.33 -8.16 9.98
CA VAL A 60 -2.65 -9.34 10.55
C VAL A 60 -3.40 -9.88 11.77
N ASN A 61 -3.87 -9.01 12.69
CA ASN A 61 -4.66 -9.46 13.85
C ASN A 61 -5.95 -10.18 13.40
N ALA A 62 -6.64 -9.65 12.38
CA ALA A 62 -7.83 -10.25 11.80
C ALA A 62 -7.54 -11.60 11.11
N LEU A 63 -6.45 -11.67 10.33
CA LEU A 63 -6.02 -12.90 9.65
C LEU A 63 -5.59 -13.99 10.63
N MET A 64 -4.91 -13.64 11.72
CA MET A 64 -4.58 -14.61 12.79
C MET A 64 -5.82 -15.22 13.43
N TYR A 65 -6.86 -14.42 13.62
CA TYR A 65 -8.13 -14.93 14.13
C TYR A 65 -8.82 -15.83 13.09
N HIS A 66 -8.85 -15.41 11.83
CA HIS A 66 -9.54 -16.12 10.75
C HIS A 66 -8.84 -17.43 10.35
N CYS A 67 -7.52 -17.36 10.14
CA CYS A 67 -6.71 -18.49 9.63
C CYS A 67 -6.16 -19.40 10.76
N GLY A 68 -6.20 -18.95 12.02
CA GLY A 68 -5.55 -19.67 13.13
C GLY A 68 -4.04 -19.87 12.86
N ASP A 69 -3.59 -21.10 13.04
CA ASP A 69 -2.17 -21.48 12.84
C ASP A 69 -1.76 -21.63 11.37
N SER A 70 -2.69 -21.38 10.42
CA SER A 70 -2.48 -21.54 8.98
C SER A 70 -1.93 -20.29 8.32
N LEU A 71 -0.96 -19.58 8.89
CA LEU A 71 -0.27 -18.44 8.26
C LEU A 71 1.22 -18.73 8.17
N SER A 72 1.84 -18.34 7.03
CA SER A 72 3.29 -18.48 6.87
C SER A 72 4.05 -17.64 7.89
N GLY A 73 5.03 -18.25 8.56
CA GLY A 73 5.92 -17.62 9.52
C GLY A 73 7.18 -16.94 8.94
N ILE A 74 7.41 -17.01 7.64
CA ILE A 74 8.69 -16.58 7.01
C ILE A 74 9.10 -15.13 7.36
N ASN A 75 8.15 -14.21 7.44
CA ASN A 75 8.44 -12.80 7.80
C ASN A 75 8.45 -12.55 9.32
N GLY A 76 8.56 -13.62 10.11
CA GLY A 76 8.58 -13.57 11.56
C GLY A 76 7.21 -13.32 12.18
N GLU A 77 7.17 -13.29 13.52
CA GLU A 77 5.95 -13.20 14.31
C GLU A 77 5.11 -11.95 14.04
N HIS A 78 5.73 -10.87 13.55
CA HIS A 78 5.03 -9.61 13.35
C HIS A 78 4.31 -9.45 11.99
N ARG A 79 4.54 -10.36 11.04
CA ARG A 79 4.00 -10.26 9.68
C ARG A 79 3.63 -11.61 9.08
N PRO A 80 2.95 -12.49 9.80
CA PRO A 80 2.62 -13.81 9.30
C PRO A 80 1.83 -13.70 7.99
N GLY A 81 2.25 -14.45 6.98
CA GLY A 81 1.60 -14.52 5.68
C GLY A 81 1.73 -13.29 4.76
N ILE A 82 2.25 -12.16 5.22
CA ILE A 82 2.27 -10.90 4.47
C ILE A 82 3.42 -10.88 3.45
N VAL A 83 3.10 -10.95 2.17
CA VAL A 83 4.06 -10.87 1.05
C VAL A 83 4.15 -9.49 0.42
N HIS A 84 3.11 -8.68 0.53
CA HIS A 84 3.07 -7.26 0.11
C HIS A 84 2.12 -6.45 0.99
N ARG A 85 2.13 -5.14 0.79
CA ARG A 85 1.28 -4.23 1.58
C ARG A 85 0.76 -3.07 0.77
N ILE A 86 -0.38 -2.53 1.20
CA ILE A 86 -0.90 -1.23 0.82
C ILE A 86 -0.99 -0.31 2.04
N ASP A 87 -1.11 0.98 1.83
CA ASP A 87 -1.13 1.97 2.92
C ASP A 87 -2.41 1.86 3.76
N LYS A 88 -2.39 2.42 4.98
CA LYS A 88 -3.54 2.46 5.89
C LYS A 88 -4.81 2.92 5.19
N ASP A 89 -4.75 4.06 4.51
CA ASP A 89 -5.91 4.70 3.88
C ASP A 89 -6.09 4.32 2.40
N THR A 90 -5.34 3.36 1.90
CA THR A 90 -5.57 2.70 0.62
C THR A 90 -6.44 1.48 0.85
N SER A 91 -7.55 1.36 0.11
CA SER A 91 -8.42 0.19 0.11
C SER A 91 -8.04 -0.79 -1.01
N GLY A 92 -8.57 -2.01 -0.96
CA GLY A 92 -8.49 -2.95 -2.07
C GLY A 92 -7.68 -4.21 -1.79
N LEU A 93 -7.34 -4.90 -2.86
CA LEU A 93 -6.86 -6.28 -2.87
C LEU A 93 -5.46 -6.46 -2.28
N LEU A 94 -5.35 -7.47 -1.43
CA LEU A 94 -4.10 -8.04 -0.92
C LEU A 94 -4.17 -9.56 -0.99
N VAL A 95 -3.06 -10.22 -1.37
CA VAL A 95 -2.88 -11.67 -1.19
C VAL A 95 -2.02 -11.94 0.03
N VAL A 96 -2.39 -12.97 0.77
CA VAL A 96 -1.73 -13.44 1.98
C VAL A 96 -1.43 -14.93 1.84
N ALA A 97 -0.25 -15.36 2.25
CA ALA A 97 0.18 -16.75 2.19
C ALA A 97 -0.21 -17.51 3.47
N LYS A 98 -0.89 -18.65 3.32
CA LYS A 98 -1.29 -19.50 4.44
C LYS A 98 -0.21 -20.51 4.85
N ASN A 99 0.82 -20.72 4.03
CA ASN A 99 1.96 -21.58 4.32
C ASN A 99 3.25 -21.04 3.69
N ASP A 100 4.38 -21.58 4.08
CA ASP A 100 5.70 -21.10 3.67
C ASP A 100 6.00 -21.31 2.19
N ALA A 101 5.50 -22.40 1.59
CA ALA A 101 5.66 -22.66 0.16
C ALA A 101 4.93 -21.60 -0.67
N ALA A 102 3.68 -21.27 -0.30
CA ALA A 102 2.91 -20.21 -0.91
C ALA A 102 3.60 -18.83 -0.74
N HIS A 103 4.16 -18.58 0.45
CA HIS A 103 4.87 -17.33 0.73
C HIS A 103 6.08 -17.15 -0.19
N GLN A 104 6.93 -18.18 -0.31
CA GLN A 104 8.11 -18.14 -1.19
C GLN A 104 7.72 -17.91 -2.65
N SER A 105 6.71 -18.62 -3.14
CA SER A 105 6.22 -18.48 -4.51
C SER A 105 5.68 -17.07 -4.77
N LEU A 106 4.80 -16.55 -3.91
CA LEU A 106 4.23 -15.21 -4.06
C LEU A 106 5.28 -14.12 -3.96
N ALA A 107 6.23 -14.24 -3.02
CA ALA A 107 7.35 -13.31 -2.88
C ALA A 107 8.22 -13.28 -4.13
N ALA A 108 8.50 -14.45 -4.73
CA ALA A 108 9.22 -14.56 -5.98
C ALA A 108 8.48 -13.89 -7.15
N GLN A 109 7.17 -14.09 -7.27
CA GLN A 109 6.34 -13.43 -8.30
C GLN A 109 6.35 -11.91 -8.16
N ILE A 110 6.28 -11.39 -6.94
CA ILE A 110 6.35 -9.95 -6.67
C ILE A 110 7.74 -9.40 -7.01
N ALA A 111 8.81 -10.11 -6.66
CA ALA A 111 10.18 -9.72 -6.95
C ALA A 111 10.49 -9.76 -8.45
N ALA A 112 9.96 -10.76 -9.18
CA ALA A 112 10.10 -10.90 -10.62
C ALA A 112 9.12 -10.05 -11.43
N HIS A 113 8.27 -9.24 -10.77
CA HIS A 113 7.23 -8.41 -11.40
C HIS A 113 6.20 -9.17 -12.25
N THR A 114 6.04 -10.47 -12.00
CA THR A 114 5.06 -11.31 -12.70
C THR A 114 3.65 -11.26 -12.08
N ALA A 115 3.55 -10.85 -10.82
CA ALA A 115 2.27 -10.51 -10.19
C ALA A 115 1.82 -9.11 -10.63
N TYR A 116 0.63 -9.03 -11.28
CA TYR A 116 0.06 -7.75 -11.68
C TYR A 116 -0.66 -7.10 -10.50
N ARG A 117 -0.40 -5.82 -10.28
CA ARG A 117 -1.04 -5.02 -9.22
C ARG A 117 -1.57 -3.73 -9.85
N GLY A 118 -2.88 -3.72 -10.08
CA GLY A 118 -3.61 -2.60 -10.68
C GLY A 118 -4.30 -1.76 -9.61
N TYR A 119 -4.16 -0.45 -9.72
CA TYR A 119 -4.77 0.52 -8.81
C TYR A 119 -5.59 1.53 -9.59
N GLU A 120 -6.55 2.14 -8.90
CA GLU A 120 -7.31 3.27 -9.43
C GLU A 120 -7.22 4.43 -8.44
N ALA A 121 -7.06 5.65 -8.96
CA ALA A 121 -7.01 6.85 -8.14
C ALA A 121 -7.58 8.07 -8.87
N ILE A 122 -7.93 9.10 -8.10
CA ILE A 122 -8.26 10.42 -8.60
C ILE A 122 -7.16 11.38 -8.19
N VAL A 123 -6.61 12.11 -9.16
CA VAL A 123 -5.53 13.07 -8.94
C VAL A 123 -5.98 14.49 -9.23
N VAL A 124 -5.28 15.47 -8.64
CA VAL A 124 -5.49 16.90 -8.90
C VAL A 124 -4.93 17.28 -10.26
N GLY A 125 -5.66 18.13 -10.96
CA GLY A 125 -5.27 18.68 -12.26
C GLY A 125 -5.63 17.78 -13.44
N SER A 126 -5.45 18.32 -14.65
CA SER A 126 -5.66 17.60 -15.90
C SER A 126 -4.35 17.01 -16.38
N VAL A 127 -4.20 15.70 -16.31
CA VAL A 127 -3.06 14.96 -16.88
C VAL A 127 -3.18 15.00 -18.40
N LYS A 128 -2.18 15.49 -19.11
CA LYS A 128 -2.25 15.73 -20.55
C LYS A 128 -2.20 14.44 -21.37
N ASP A 129 -1.23 13.58 -21.06
CA ASP A 129 -0.99 12.35 -21.81
C ASP A 129 -1.92 11.23 -21.32
N ASP A 130 -2.50 10.49 -22.26
CA ASP A 130 -3.44 9.41 -21.94
C ASP A 130 -2.78 8.23 -21.22
N THR A 131 -1.50 8.04 -21.47
CA THR A 131 -0.67 7.02 -20.80
C THR A 131 0.71 7.59 -20.49
N GLY A 132 1.38 7.02 -19.50
CA GLY A 132 2.76 7.38 -19.22
C GLY A 132 3.40 6.52 -18.15
N THR A 133 4.68 6.76 -17.91
CA THR A 133 5.49 6.06 -16.92
C THR A 133 6.22 7.08 -16.06
N VAL A 134 6.14 6.90 -14.74
CA VAL A 134 6.99 7.61 -13.80
C VAL A 134 8.05 6.64 -13.30
N ASP A 135 9.26 6.82 -13.80
CA ASP A 135 10.46 6.08 -13.41
C ASP A 135 11.37 7.03 -12.61
N LYS A 136 11.19 7.04 -11.30
CA LYS A 136 11.94 7.92 -10.38
C LYS A 136 12.25 7.19 -9.09
N PRO A 137 13.52 7.14 -8.63
CA PRO A 137 13.91 6.41 -7.45
C PRO A 137 13.33 7.04 -6.17
N ILE A 138 12.90 6.18 -5.24
CA ILE A 138 12.25 6.60 -4.00
C ILE A 138 13.11 6.23 -2.79
N ALA A 139 13.29 7.19 -1.88
CA ALA A 139 13.88 6.98 -0.57
C ALA A 139 13.04 7.68 0.52
N ARG A 140 13.42 7.47 1.78
CA ARG A 140 12.82 8.21 2.90
C ARG A 140 13.20 9.68 2.81
N HIS A 141 12.24 10.57 3.07
CA HIS A 141 12.51 12.01 3.09
C HIS A 141 13.57 12.36 4.16
N LYS A 142 14.51 13.25 3.83
CA LYS A 142 15.69 13.54 4.67
C LYS A 142 15.34 14.06 6.08
N THR A 143 14.30 14.84 6.19
CA THR A 143 13.91 15.52 7.46
C THR A 143 12.56 15.07 8.01
N ASP A 144 11.62 14.67 7.17
CA ASP A 144 10.29 14.22 7.58
C ASP A 144 10.17 12.69 7.48
N ARG A 145 10.30 12.00 8.62
CA ARG A 145 10.26 10.53 8.68
C ARG A 145 8.93 9.91 8.26
N LYS A 146 7.84 10.68 8.19
CA LYS A 146 6.52 10.21 7.73
C LYS A 146 6.42 10.20 6.21
N LYS A 147 7.35 10.85 5.51
CA LYS A 147 7.34 11.00 4.05
C LYS A 147 8.38 10.13 3.37
N MET A 148 8.02 9.73 2.15
CA MET A 148 8.96 9.27 1.13
C MET A 148 9.17 10.43 0.14
N ALA A 149 10.26 10.38 -0.61
CA ALA A 149 10.60 11.41 -1.59
C ALA A 149 11.32 10.79 -2.80
N ILE A 150 11.29 11.49 -3.92
CA ILE A 150 12.19 11.23 -5.05
C ILE A 150 13.58 11.69 -4.63
N VAL A 151 14.52 10.77 -4.61
CA VAL A 151 15.92 11.03 -4.18
C VAL A 151 16.85 10.27 -5.10
N GLU A 152 17.83 10.96 -5.66
CA GLU A 152 18.92 10.33 -6.40
C GLU A 152 19.64 9.29 -5.53
N GLY A 153 19.90 8.08 -6.08
CA GLY A 153 20.42 6.94 -5.33
C GLY A 153 19.39 6.25 -4.44
N GLY A 154 18.12 6.65 -4.48
CA GLY A 154 17.00 5.93 -3.87
C GLY A 154 16.77 4.56 -4.52
N ARG A 155 15.82 3.80 -3.99
CA ARG A 155 15.44 2.50 -4.56
C ARG A 155 14.64 2.73 -5.84
N GLU A 156 14.95 1.96 -6.89
CA GLU A 156 14.21 1.95 -8.14
C GLU A 156 12.70 1.85 -7.88
N ALA A 157 11.94 2.68 -8.60
CA ALA A 157 10.49 2.71 -8.50
C ALA A 157 9.87 3.11 -9.84
N ILE A 158 9.03 2.22 -10.39
CA ILE A 158 8.41 2.36 -11.71
C ILE A 158 6.89 2.22 -11.57
N THR A 159 6.16 3.25 -12.02
CA THR A 159 4.70 3.32 -12.02
C THR A 159 4.20 3.68 -13.41
N HIS A 160 3.43 2.81 -14.04
CA HIS A 160 2.71 3.11 -15.27
C HIS A 160 1.33 3.66 -14.94
N TYR A 161 0.84 4.59 -15.75
CA TYR A 161 -0.51 5.11 -15.62
C TYR A 161 -1.26 5.17 -16.95
N THR A 162 -2.57 5.10 -16.85
CA THR A 162 -3.52 5.33 -17.95
C THR A 162 -4.62 6.25 -17.46
N VAL A 163 -4.95 7.28 -18.21
CA VAL A 163 -6.08 8.16 -17.93
C VAL A 163 -7.37 7.43 -18.30
N ILE A 164 -8.30 7.34 -17.34
CA ILE A 164 -9.63 6.78 -17.56
C ILE A 164 -10.59 7.90 -17.98
N LYS A 165 -10.61 9.01 -17.21
CA LYS A 165 -11.47 10.16 -17.49
C LYS A 165 -10.89 11.45 -16.92
N ARG A 166 -11.02 12.55 -17.69
CA ARG A 166 -10.66 13.90 -17.22
C ARG A 166 -11.91 14.66 -16.81
N TYR A 167 -11.81 15.35 -15.70
CA TYR A 167 -12.83 16.23 -15.15
C TYR A 167 -12.30 17.66 -15.05
N ASN A 168 -13.14 18.64 -14.73
CA ASN A 168 -12.70 19.99 -14.49
C ASN A 168 -11.77 20.07 -13.26
N GLY A 169 -10.46 20.19 -13.50
CA GLY A 169 -9.42 20.28 -12.46
C GLY A 169 -9.01 18.95 -11.82
N TYR A 170 -9.48 17.79 -12.31
CA TYR A 170 -9.15 16.47 -11.77
C TYR A 170 -9.03 15.41 -12.88
N THR A 171 -8.31 14.33 -12.59
CA THR A 171 -8.18 13.19 -13.52
C THR A 171 -8.37 11.86 -12.77
N TYR A 172 -9.24 11.02 -13.28
CA TYR A 172 -9.42 9.64 -12.84
C TYR A 172 -8.48 8.74 -13.65
N MET A 173 -7.69 7.92 -12.98
CA MET A 173 -6.57 7.19 -13.58
C MET A 173 -6.48 5.75 -13.05
N ALA A 174 -6.03 4.86 -13.93
CA ALA A 174 -5.54 3.53 -13.58
C ALA A 174 -4.01 3.54 -13.48
N PHE A 175 -3.47 2.71 -12.58
CA PHE A 175 -2.04 2.54 -12.38
C PHE A 175 -1.66 1.07 -12.36
N GLN A 176 -0.48 0.78 -12.92
CA GLN A 176 0.18 -0.52 -12.81
C GLN A 176 1.55 -0.34 -12.16
N LEU A 177 1.84 -1.16 -11.17
CA LEU A 177 3.12 -1.13 -10.46
C LEU A 177 4.04 -2.26 -10.95
N GLU A 178 5.25 -1.91 -11.39
CA GLU A 178 6.34 -2.89 -11.49
C GLU A 178 6.95 -3.10 -10.10
N THR A 179 7.34 -2.04 -9.44
CA THR A 179 7.90 -2.05 -8.08
C THR A 179 6.82 -1.74 -7.04
N GLY A 180 7.10 -1.97 -5.76
CA GLY A 180 6.15 -1.72 -4.66
C GLY A 180 6.81 -0.98 -3.50
N ARG A 181 7.27 0.26 -3.71
CA ARG A 181 7.86 1.09 -2.63
C ARG A 181 6.77 1.73 -1.78
N THR A 182 7.10 2.02 -0.54
CA THR A 182 6.19 2.73 0.37
C THR A 182 5.73 4.04 -0.26
N HIS A 183 4.40 4.27 -0.26
CA HIS A 183 3.74 5.46 -0.85
C HIS A 183 4.03 5.69 -2.35
N GLN A 184 4.42 4.66 -3.12
CA GLN A 184 5.00 4.84 -4.46
C GLN A 184 4.11 5.66 -5.40
N ILE A 185 2.85 5.27 -5.65
CA ILE A 185 1.93 6.01 -6.53
C ILE A 185 1.75 7.44 -6.02
N ARG A 186 1.59 7.60 -4.71
CA ARG A 186 1.37 8.90 -4.05
C ARG A 186 2.54 9.86 -4.28
N VAL A 187 3.77 9.38 -4.07
CA VAL A 187 5.01 10.17 -4.29
C VAL A 187 5.22 10.46 -5.77
N HIS A 188 5.04 9.46 -6.63
CA HIS A 188 5.22 9.62 -8.07
C HIS A 188 4.27 10.66 -8.64
N MET A 189 2.97 10.56 -8.34
CA MET A 189 1.98 11.51 -8.84
C MET A 189 2.20 12.92 -8.30
N ALA A 190 2.56 13.06 -7.02
CA ALA A 190 2.94 14.36 -6.45
C ALA A 190 4.19 14.94 -7.14
N SER A 191 5.18 14.09 -7.51
CA SER A 191 6.43 14.53 -8.16
C SER A 191 6.27 15.05 -9.58
N ILE A 192 5.14 14.75 -10.22
CA ILE A 192 4.78 15.26 -11.56
C ILE A 192 3.66 16.33 -11.51
N GLY A 193 3.34 16.83 -10.29
CA GLY A 193 2.39 17.92 -10.11
C GLY A 193 0.91 17.50 -10.02
N HIS A 194 0.62 16.19 -9.95
CA HIS A 194 -0.72 15.63 -9.89
C HIS A 194 -0.94 14.78 -8.63
N PRO A 195 -0.87 15.35 -7.41
CA PRO A 195 -1.05 14.57 -6.19
C PRO A 195 -2.45 13.94 -6.13
N ILE A 196 -2.55 12.80 -5.44
CA ILE A 196 -3.82 12.12 -5.22
C ILE A 196 -4.69 13.00 -4.31
N ILE A 197 -5.98 13.14 -4.64
CA ILE A 197 -6.93 13.91 -3.83
C ILE A 197 -7.11 13.27 -2.44
N GLY A 198 -7.32 14.11 -1.44
CA GLY A 198 -7.49 13.68 -0.04
C GLY A 198 -6.24 13.10 0.62
N ASP A 199 -5.10 13.08 -0.07
CA ASP A 199 -3.85 12.58 0.50
C ASP A 199 -3.34 13.52 1.63
N PRO A 200 -3.29 13.06 2.89
CA PRO A 200 -2.92 13.91 4.03
C PRO A 200 -1.42 14.26 4.06
N VAL A 201 -0.60 13.57 3.25
CA VAL A 201 0.87 13.70 3.27
C VAL A 201 1.39 14.44 2.05
N TYR A 202 0.89 14.11 0.87
CA TYR A 202 1.36 14.63 -0.43
C TYR A 202 0.33 15.48 -1.16
N GLY A 203 -0.93 15.49 -0.69
CA GLY A 203 -2.02 16.23 -1.30
C GLY A 203 -1.90 17.75 -1.12
N LEU A 204 -2.74 18.48 -1.81
CA LEU A 204 -2.83 19.93 -1.67
C LEU A 204 -3.51 20.30 -0.34
N LYS A 205 -2.96 21.26 0.41
CA LYS A 205 -3.53 21.73 1.69
C LYS A 205 -4.94 22.33 1.56
N LYS A 206 -5.29 22.84 0.40
CA LYS A 206 -6.60 23.46 0.10
C LYS A 206 -7.31 22.73 -1.04
N ASP A 207 -7.28 21.39 -1.01
CA ASP A 207 -8.07 20.58 -1.93
C ASP A 207 -9.53 20.51 -1.46
N ARG A 208 -10.47 20.59 -2.40
CA ARG A 208 -11.92 20.45 -2.14
C ARG A 208 -12.27 19.10 -1.53
N PHE A 209 -11.45 18.08 -1.78
CA PHE A 209 -11.60 16.72 -1.28
C PHE A 209 -10.67 16.38 -0.10
N SER A 210 -10.06 17.36 0.56
CA SER A 210 -9.16 17.14 1.69
C SER A 210 -9.80 16.36 2.86
N ASN A 211 -11.14 16.42 2.99
CA ASN A 211 -11.89 15.82 4.09
C ASN A 211 -12.49 14.43 3.77
N ILE A 212 -12.06 13.76 2.70
CA ILE A 212 -12.57 12.42 2.36
C ILE A 212 -11.95 11.28 3.19
N GLY A 213 -11.14 11.60 4.20
CA GLY A 213 -10.60 10.63 5.15
C GLY A 213 -9.35 9.87 4.69
N GLY A 214 -8.56 10.42 3.76
CA GLY A 214 -7.32 9.85 3.23
C GLY A 214 -7.28 9.86 1.71
N GLN A 215 -6.19 9.35 1.12
CA GLN A 215 -5.99 9.32 -0.34
C GLN A 215 -7.09 8.53 -1.07
N CYS A 216 -7.60 9.10 -2.17
CA CYS A 216 -8.52 8.41 -3.07
C CYS A 216 -7.74 7.44 -3.97
N LEU A 217 -7.35 6.30 -3.40
CA LEU A 217 -6.53 5.26 -4.01
C LEU A 217 -7.06 3.89 -3.63
N HIS A 218 -7.25 3.02 -4.62
CA HIS A 218 -7.84 1.70 -4.46
C HIS A 218 -7.05 0.66 -5.25
N ALA A 219 -6.65 -0.46 -4.61
CA ALA A 219 -6.04 -1.62 -5.25
C ALA A 219 -7.14 -2.46 -5.91
N ALA A 220 -7.48 -2.12 -7.17
CA ALA A 220 -8.66 -2.63 -7.87
C ALA A 220 -8.45 -4.01 -8.51
N LYS A 221 -7.22 -4.34 -8.93
CA LYS A 221 -6.91 -5.59 -9.64
C LYS A 221 -5.66 -6.24 -9.11
N LEU A 222 -5.71 -7.56 -9.00
CA LEU A 222 -4.58 -8.40 -8.63
C LEU A 222 -4.58 -9.65 -9.51
N THR A 223 -3.46 -9.89 -10.23
CA THR A 223 -3.30 -11.14 -10.98
C THR A 223 -2.02 -11.83 -10.53
N LEU A 224 -2.10 -13.10 -10.24
CA LEU A 224 -0.98 -13.92 -9.77
C LEU A 224 -1.07 -15.34 -10.33
N THR A 225 0.02 -16.08 -10.25
CA THR A 225 0.03 -17.51 -10.48
C THR A 225 -0.15 -18.23 -9.15
N HIS A 226 -1.13 -19.13 -9.07
CA HIS A 226 -1.41 -19.86 -7.84
C HIS A 226 -0.17 -20.69 -7.42
N PRO A 227 0.28 -20.57 -6.15
CA PRO A 227 1.53 -21.16 -5.69
C PRO A 227 1.64 -22.67 -5.89
N LYS A 228 0.54 -23.39 -5.76
CA LYS A 228 0.50 -24.86 -5.82
C LYS A 228 0.05 -25.38 -7.16
N THR A 229 -1.01 -24.83 -7.73
CA THR A 229 -1.59 -25.35 -8.98
C THR A 229 -0.91 -24.81 -10.24
N GLY A 230 -0.21 -23.68 -10.15
CA GLY A 230 0.36 -22.99 -11.31
C GLY A 230 -0.69 -22.26 -12.18
N GLU A 231 -1.95 -22.24 -11.80
CA GLU A 231 -3.01 -21.57 -12.53
C GLU A 231 -2.87 -20.05 -12.43
N ARG A 232 -3.11 -19.36 -13.54
CA ARG A 232 -3.15 -17.88 -13.55
C ARG A 232 -4.51 -17.40 -13.06
N MET A 233 -4.52 -16.69 -11.94
CA MET A 233 -5.72 -16.19 -11.28
C MET A 233 -5.79 -14.68 -11.36
N GLU A 234 -6.99 -14.17 -11.63
CA GLU A 234 -7.28 -12.74 -11.68
C GLU A 234 -8.39 -12.40 -10.68
N PHE A 235 -8.14 -11.38 -9.86
CA PHE A 235 -9.07 -10.87 -8.86
C PHE A 235 -9.34 -9.39 -9.11
N SER A 236 -10.59 -8.98 -8.88
CA SER A 236 -11.00 -7.59 -8.95
C SER A 236 -11.82 -7.20 -7.72
N ALA A 237 -11.67 -5.97 -7.26
CA ALA A 237 -12.50 -5.38 -6.22
C ALA A 237 -13.22 -4.16 -6.78
N SER A 238 -14.52 -4.07 -6.53
CA SER A 238 -15.32 -2.90 -6.90
C SER A 238 -14.83 -1.66 -6.15
N LEU A 239 -14.97 -0.48 -6.77
CA LEU A 239 -14.67 0.78 -6.12
C LEU A 239 -15.49 0.93 -4.84
N PRO A 240 -14.86 1.33 -3.73
CA PRO A 240 -15.58 1.55 -2.49
C PRO A 240 -16.48 2.77 -2.55
N GLN A 241 -17.51 2.82 -1.72
CA GLN A 241 -18.54 3.85 -1.73
C GLN A 241 -17.99 5.27 -1.71
N TYR A 242 -16.99 5.57 -0.88
CA TYR A 242 -16.36 6.89 -0.82
C TYR A 242 -15.73 7.33 -2.17
N PHE A 243 -15.20 6.37 -2.93
CA PHE A 243 -14.59 6.64 -4.24
C PHE A 243 -15.69 6.96 -5.27
N ILE A 244 -16.77 6.18 -5.28
CA ILE A 244 -17.96 6.41 -6.13
C ILE A 244 -18.56 7.78 -5.86
N GLU A 245 -18.74 8.15 -4.58
CA GLU A 245 -19.26 9.47 -4.20
C GLU A 245 -18.38 10.64 -4.68
N VAL A 246 -17.06 10.45 -4.72
CA VAL A 246 -16.17 11.45 -5.31
C VAL A 246 -16.35 11.55 -6.81
N LEU A 247 -16.42 10.41 -7.53
CA LEU A 247 -16.68 10.40 -8.97
C LEU A 247 -18.02 11.09 -9.31
N ASP A 248 -19.07 10.79 -8.57
CA ASP A 248 -20.40 11.41 -8.73
C ASP A 248 -20.36 12.95 -8.53
N LYS A 249 -19.56 13.40 -7.56
CA LYS A 249 -19.35 14.85 -7.37
C LYS A 249 -18.61 15.49 -8.52
N LEU A 250 -17.60 14.80 -9.06
CA LEU A 250 -16.84 15.29 -10.21
C LEU A 250 -17.67 15.34 -11.49
N GLU A 251 -18.59 14.36 -11.71
CA GLU A 251 -19.55 14.40 -12.81
C GLU A 251 -20.46 15.64 -12.76
N ARG A 252 -20.94 16.01 -11.57
CA ARG A 252 -21.79 17.19 -11.38
C ARG A 252 -21.07 18.55 -11.50
N MET A 253 -19.73 18.52 -11.54
CA MET A 253 -18.88 19.72 -11.64
C MET A 253 -18.40 20.00 -13.07
N GLN A 254 -18.77 19.17 -14.03
CA GLN A 254 -18.43 19.32 -15.46
C GLN A 254 -19.22 20.43 -16.17
#